data_b0e17ff653bad84b2b47464d864e0374
#
_entry.id   b0e17ff653bad84b2b47464d864e0374
#
_cell.length_a   1.000
_cell.length_b   1.000
_cell.length_c   1.000
_cell.angle_alpha   90.00
_cell.angle_beta   90.00
_cell.angle_gamma   90.00
#
_symmetry.space_group_name_H-M   'P 1'
#
loop_
_entity.id
_entity.type
_entity.pdbx_description
1 polymer ?
#
loop_
_entity_poly.entity_id
_entity_poly.type
_entity_poly.pdbx_seq_one_letter_code
_entity_poly.pdbx_strand_id
1 'polypeptide(L)'
;MTESVLDYMTRLGQAARSASRVLARASTAQKNRALQAAAAALDAARSDLTAANELDLAAARANGLEPAMVDRLALTPAVIDSMIEGLRQVATLPDPIGEIRDMRYLPSGIQVGKMRVPLGVIGIIYESRPNVTIDAASLCLKSGNATILRGGSEAIHSNQAIARCIQLGLAEAGLPASAVQVVETTDRAAVGALITMPEFVDVIVPRGGKGLIERISRDAKVPVIKHLDGVCHVYIDVAADLYKAIRVADNAKTHRYSPCNAMETLLVHAAVADKVLPPLAAIYRDKGVELRGDAATRALLGSDVLEASEDDWFAEYNAPILAIRIVDSLDAAIEHINHYGSQHTDAIITENFSDARRFLTEVDSASVMVNASTRFADGFEYGLGAEIGISTDKLHARGPVGLDGLTSEKYVVFGDGHIRT
;
A
#
# COMPACT_ATOMS: atom_id res chain seq x y z
N MET A 1 -2.79 -40.68 3.04
CA MET A 1 -3.82 -39.67 3.35
C MET A 1 -3.28 -38.33 2.88
N THR A 2 -3.99 -37.63 2.04
CA THR A 2 -3.62 -36.27 1.62
C THR A 2 -3.76 -35.33 2.82
N GLU A 3 -2.71 -34.54 3.11
CA GLU A 3 -2.69 -33.54 4.19
C GLU A 3 -3.90 -32.59 3.99
N SER A 4 -4.64 -32.26 5.06
CA SER A 4 -5.72 -31.29 4.97
C SER A 4 -5.16 -29.88 4.76
N VAL A 5 -5.95 -28.97 4.14
CA VAL A 5 -5.54 -27.58 3.97
C VAL A 5 -5.22 -26.92 5.31
N LEU A 6 -5.96 -27.23 6.35
CA LEU A 6 -5.74 -26.71 7.68
C LEU A 6 -4.41 -27.20 8.29
N ASP A 7 -4.10 -28.49 8.17
CA ASP A 7 -2.83 -29.05 8.65
C ASP A 7 -1.64 -28.45 7.89
N TYR A 8 -1.77 -28.32 6.56
CA TYR A 8 -0.79 -27.66 5.71
C TYR A 8 -0.53 -26.22 6.16
N MET A 9 -1.58 -25.39 6.36
CA MET A 9 -1.44 -24.01 6.79
C MET A 9 -0.92 -23.88 8.22
N THR A 10 -1.29 -24.80 9.11
CA THR A 10 -0.74 -24.88 10.47
C THR A 10 0.76 -25.14 10.45
N ARG A 11 1.21 -26.08 9.62
CA ARG A 11 2.64 -26.38 9.44
C ARG A 11 3.42 -25.17 8.91
N LEU A 12 2.86 -24.45 7.91
CA LEU A 12 3.45 -23.20 7.41
C LEU A 12 3.54 -22.13 8.51
N GLY A 13 2.47 -21.97 9.29
CA GLY A 13 2.42 -21.03 10.42
C GLY A 13 3.48 -21.32 11.48
N GLN A 14 3.62 -22.59 11.90
CA GLN A 14 4.64 -23.02 12.84
C GLN A 14 6.07 -22.74 12.33
N ALA A 15 6.32 -23.05 11.06
CA ALA A 15 7.60 -22.81 10.41
C ALA A 15 7.92 -21.31 10.33
N ALA A 16 6.95 -20.48 9.94
CA ALA A 16 7.09 -19.02 9.90
C ALA A 16 7.36 -18.45 11.31
N ARG A 17 6.61 -18.89 12.32
CA ARG A 17 6.81 -18.46 13.72
C ARG A 17 8.22 -18.81 14.22
N SER A 18 8.74 -19.96 13.86
CA SER A 18 10.12 -20.36 14.20
C SER A 18 11.14 -19.48 13.47
N ALA A 19 10.92 -19.22 12.17
CA ALA A 19 11.80 -18.39 11.36
C ALA A 19 11.80 -16.93 11.82
N SER A 20 10.66 -16.37 12.25
CA SER A 20 10.57 -14.98 12.71
C SER A 20 11.49 -14.70 13.90
N ARG A 21 11.68 -15.68 14.80
CA ARG A 21 12.62 -15.57 15.93
C ARG A 21 14.08 -15.51 15.49
N VAL A 22 14.42 -16.14 14.37
CA VAL A 22 15.76 -16.08 13.78
C VAL A 22 15.94 -14.72 13.10
N LEU A 23 14.97 -14.28 12.31
CA LEU A 23 15.02 -12.99 11.61
C LEU A 23 15.08 -11.79 12.56
N ALA A 24 14.39 -11.84 13.70
CA ALA A 24 14.45 -10.79 14.72
C ALA A 24 15.86 -10.55 15.29
N ARG A 25 16.78 -11.50 15.10
CA ARG A 25 18.19 -11.44 15.54
C ARG A 25 19.16 -11.32 14.37
N ALA A 26 18.68 -11.41 13.13
CA ALA A 26 19.52 -11.31 11.95
C ALA A 26 20.15 -9.93 11.85
N SER A 27 21.44 -9.88 11.58
CA SER A 27 22.12 -8.60 11.34
C SER A 27 21.69 -7.96 10.04
N THR A 28 21.82 -6.65 9.94
CA THR A 28 21.62 -5.89 8.70
C THR A 28 22.43 -6.48 7.54
N ALA A 29 23.67 -6.87 7.79
CA ALA A 29 24.53 -7.49 6.80
C ALA A 29 23.98 -8.82 6.26
N GLN A 30 23.40 -9.66 7.13
CA GLN A 30 22.78 -10.93 6.72
C GLN A 30 21.51 -10.66 5.86
N LYS A 31 20.63 -9.74 6.30
CA LYS A 31 19.44 -9.35 5.55
C LYS A 31 19.78 -8.78 4.18
N ASN A 32 20.77 -7.88 4.12
CA ASN A 32 21.22 -7.29 2.86
C ASN A 32 21.84 -8.33 1.93
N ARG A 33 22.65 -9.26 2.45
CA ARG A 33 23.21 -10.37 1.66
C ARG A 33 22.12 -11.26 1.08
N ALA A 34 21.09 -11.59 1.85
CA ALA A 34 19.95 -12.39 1.36
C ALA A 34 19.22 -11.69 0.21
N LEU A 35 18.96 -10.37 0.34
CA LEU A 35 18.30 -9.57 -0.71
C LEU A 35 19.15 -9.49 -1.98
N GLN A 36 20.46 -9.25 -1.85
CA GLN A 36 21.38 -9.18 -2.99
C GLN A 36 21.54 -10.54 -3.70
N ALA A 37 21.61 -11.63 -2.92
CA ALA A 37 21.69 -12.99 -3.47
C ALA A 37 20.36 -13.39 -4.15
N ALA A 38 19.21 -13.00 -3.60
CA ALA A 38 17.91 -13.19 -4.25
C ALA A 38 17.81 -12.41 -5.57
N ALA A 39 18.35 -11.18 -5.64
CA ALA A 39 18.43 -10.40 -6.87
C ALA A 39 19.29 -11.10 -7.94
N ALA A 40 20.45 -11.65 -7.55
CA ALA A 40 21.29 -12.41 -8.43
C ALA A 40 20.62 -13.73 -8.90
N ALA A 41 19.89 -14.41 -8.02
CA ALA A 41 19.13 -15.61 -8.35
C ALA A 41 18.00 -15.33 -9.35
N LEU A 42 17.27 -14.20 -9.23
CA LEU A 42 16.26 -13.77 -10.20
C LEU A 42 16.89 -13.50 -11.58
N ASP A 43 18.03 -12.84 -11.59
CA ASP A 43 18.76 -12.53 -12.83
C ASP A 43 19.22 -13.81 -13.55
N ALA A 44 19.75 -14.76 -12.80
CA ALA A 44 20.16 -16.07 -13.32
C ALA A 44 18.97 -16.94 -13.78
N ALA A 45 17.79 -16.77 -13.18
CA ALA A 45 16.60 -17.60 -13.42
C ALA A 45 15.63 -16.98 -14.47
N ARG A 46 16.03 -15.94 -15.24
CA ARG A 46 15.13 -15.25 -16.18
C ARG A 46 14.35 -16.17 -17.11
N SER A 47 15.02 -17.17 -17.68
CA SER A 47 14.36 -18.16 -18.57
C SER A 47 13.31 -18.98 -17.85
N ASP A 48 13.60 -19.42 -16.61
CA ASP A 48 12.69 -20.24 -15.82
C ASP A 48 11.47 -19.43 -15.34
N LEU A 49 11.71 -18.14 -14.99
CA LEU A 49 10.65 -17.20 -14.65
C LEU A 49 9.71 -16.94 -15.83
N THR A 50 10.28 -16.72 -17.02
CA THR A 50 9.51 -16.54 -18.25
C THR A 50 8.69 -17.79 -18.58
N ALA A 51 9.31 -18.98 -18.53
CA ALA A 51 8.62 -20.25 -18.79
C ALA A 51 7.48 -20.51 -17.79
N ALA A 52 7.70 -20.23 -16.50
CA ALA A 52 6.66 -20.36 -15.48
C ALA A 52 5.52 -19.35 -15.73
N ASN A 53 5.83 -18.13 -16.11
CA ASN A 53 4.83 -17.10 -16.41
C ASN A 53 4.01 -17.43 -17.67
N GLU A 54 4.62 -18.02 -18.69
CA GLU A 54 3.90 -18.48 -19.88
C GLU A 54 2.82 -19.52 -19.54
N LEU A 55 3.05 -20.42 -18.57
CA LEU A 55 2.04 -21.36 -18.09
C LEU A 55 0.86 -20.62 -17.46
N ASP A 56 1.13 -19.63 -16.61
CA ASP A 56 0.10 -18.81 -15.98
C ASP A 56 -0.69 -17.99 -17.00
N LEU A 57 -0.01 -17.36 -17.97
CA LEU A 57 -0.63 -16.57 -19.04
C LEU A 57 -1.51 -17.44 -19.97
N ALA A 58 -1.05 -18.64 -20.31
CA ALA A 58 -1.81 -19.57 -21.12
C ALA A 58 -3.11 -20.01 -20.40
N ALA A 59 -2.99 -20.35 -19.11
CA ALA A 59 -4.15 -20.72 -18.28
C ALA A 59 -5.11 -19.53 -18.10
N ALA A 60 -4.61 -18.33 -17.87
CA ALA A 60 -5.41 -17.12 -17.71
C ALA A 60 -6.24 -16.80 -18.96
N ARG A 61 -5.62 -16.88 -20.15
CA ARG A 61 -6.30 -16.67 -21.44
C ARG A 61 -7.36 -17.77 -21.70
N ALA A 62 -7.03 -19.04 -21.42
CA ALA A 62 -7.95 -20.16 -21.59
C ALA A 62 -9.17 -20.03 -20.67
N ASN A 63 -9.01 -19.47 -19.48
CA ASN A 63 -10.08 -19.22 -18.51
C ASN A 63 -10.82 -17.88 -18.74
N GLY A 64 -10.52 -17.13 -19.81
CA GLY A 64 -11.20 -15.89 -20.16
C GLY A 64 -10.93 -14.73 -19.18
N LEU A 65 -9.74 -14.68 -18.59
CA LEU A 65 -9.37 -13.59 -17.69
C LEU A 65 -9.37 -12.26 -18.46
N GLU A 66 -9.86 -11.21 -17.82
CA GLU A 66 -9.92 -9.86 -18.42
C GLU A 66 -8.53 -9.39 -18.92
N PRO A 67 -8.45 -8.74 -20.10
CA PRO A 67 -7.16 -8.36 -20.69
C PRO A 67 -6.27 -7.53 -19.76
N ALA A 68 -6.84 -6.62 -18.97
CA ALA A 68 -6.11 -5.81 -18.02
C ALA A 68 -5.51 -6.65 -16.86
N MET A 69 -6.14 -7.77 -16.49
CA MET A 69 -5.60 -8.68 -15.49
C MET A 69 -4.49 -9.57 -16.09
N VAL A 70 -4.64 -10.00 -17.35
CA VAL A 70 -3.59 -10.71 -18.08
C VAL A 70 -2.33 -9.85 -18.23
N ASP A 71 -2.50 -8.57 -18.50
CA ASP A 71 -1.39 -7.62 -18.59
C ASP A 71 -0.65 -7.45 -17.26
N ARG A 72 -1.40 -7.38 -16.15
CA ARG A 72 -0.84 -7.34 -14.78
C ARG A 72 -0.11 -8.63 -14.37
N LEU A 73 -0.49 -9.76 -14.95
CA LEU A 73 0.10 -11.08 -14.69
C LEU A 73 1.45 -11.25 -15.40
N ALA A 74 1.72 -10.49 -16.45
CA ALA A 74 2.88 -10.68 -17.31
C ALA A 74 4.20 -10.30 -16.63
N LEU A 75 5.13 -11.26 -16.56
CA LEU A 75 6.53 -11.04 -16.15
C LEU A 75 7.37 -10.71 -17.39
N THR A 76 7.22 -9.50 -17.91
CA THR A 76 8.07 -9.00 -18.99
C THR A 76 9.51 -8.83 -18.51
N PRO A 77 10.52 -8.77 -19.42
CA PRO A 77 11.90 -8.46 -19.03
C PRO A 77 12.02 -7.20 -18.17
N ALA A 78 11.23 -6.16 -18.47
CA ALA A 78 11.21 -4.90 -17.70
C ALA A 78 10.65 -5.11 -16.28
N VAL A 79 9.64 -5.98 -16.11
CA VAL A 79 9.11 -6.31 -14.77
C VAL A 79 10.15 -7.09 -13.97
N ILE A 80 10.85 -8.04 -14.58
CA ILE A 80 11.94 -8.78 -13.94
C ILE A 80 13.08 -7.83 -13.54
N ASP A 81 13.46 -6.90 -14.39
CA ASP A 81 14.47 -5.87 -14.08
C ASP A 81 14.02 -5.01 -12.89
N SER A 82 12.74 -4.62 -12.85
CA SER A 82 12.17 -3.87 -11.74
C SER A 82 12.19 -4.64 -10.42
N MET A 83 11.90 -5.95 -10.43
CA MET A 83 11.99 -6.81 -9.24
C MET A 83 13.44 -6.89 -8.72
N ILE A 84 14.42 -7.07 -9.62
CA ILE A 84 15.83 -7.13 -9.26
C ILE A 84 16.30 -5.80 -8.65
N GLU A 85 15.94 -4.69 -9.28
CA GLU A 85 16.30 -3.37 -8.81
C GLU A 85 15.61 -3.06 -7.46
N GLY A 86 14.33 -3.44 -7.30
CA GLY A 86 13.61 -3.30 -6.02
C GLY A 86 14.30 -4.01 -4.86
N LEU A 87 14.80 -5.23 -5.06
CA LEU A 87 15.61 -5.95 -4.04
C LEU A 87 16.90 -5.20 -3.68
N ARG A 88 17.59 -4.64 -4.69
CA ARG A 88 18.81 -3.86 -4.48
C ARG A 88 18.53 -2.59 -3.70
N GLN A 89 17.46 -1.88 -4.04
CA GLN A 89 17.03 -0.67 -3.35
C GLN A 89 16.66 -0.96 -1.89
N VAL A 90 15.84 -1.98 -1.62
CA VAL A 90 15.49 -2.37 -0.25
C VAL A 90 16.72 -2.77 0.56
N ALA A 91 17.73 -3.42 -0.07
CA ALA A 91 19.00 -3.74 0.60
C ALA A 91 19.74 -2.47 1.08
N THR A 92 19.61 -1.34 0.39
CA THR A 92 20.27 -0.07 0.76
C THR A 92 19.53 0.72 1.83
N LEU A 93 18.25 0.44 2.07
CA LEU A 93 17.46 1.15 3.07
C LEU A 93 18.05 0.97 4.48
N PRO A 94 17.92 1.97 5.36
CA PRO A 94 18.26 1.82 6.77
C PRO A 94 17.47 0.66 7.40
N ASP A 95 18.14 -0.13 8.23
CA ASP A 95 17.50 -1.20 8.99
C ASP A 95 16.91 -0.62 10.27
N PRO A 96 15.58 -0.67 10.47
CA PRO A 96 14.96 -0.06 11.64
C PRO A 96 15.14 -0.90 12.92
N ILE A 97 15.50 -2.19 12.78
CA ILE A 97 15.48 -3.13 13.92
C ILE A 97 16.62 -2.87 14.88
N GLY A 98 16.27 -2.77 16.17
CA GLY A 98 17.23 -2.53 17.24
C GLY A 98 17.51 -1.06 17.54
N GLU A 99 16.95 -0.12 16.76
CA GLU A 99 17.05 1.30 17.08
C GLU A 99 16.36 1.59 18.41
N ILE A 100 17.07 2.28 19.31
CA ILE A 100 16.52 2.73 20.61
C ILE A 100 16.31 4.23 20.55
N ARG A 101 15.08 4.67 20.84
CA ARG A 101 14.67 6.09 20.87
C ARG A 101 14.24 6.50 22.27
N ASP A 102 14.25 7.80 22.53
CA ASP A 102 13.73 8.43 23.75
C ASP A 102 14.32 7.89 25.06
N MET A 103 15.59 7.41 25.03
CA MET A 103 16.29 6.95 26.23
C MET A 103 16.49 8.09 27.23
N ARG A 104 15.92 7.95 28.44
CA ARG A 104 16.00 8.97 29.48
C ARG A 104 16.08 8.37 30.88
N TYR A 105 16.74 9.09 31.80
CA TYR A 105 16.68 8.78 33.22
C TYR A 105 15.30 9.21 33.80
N LEU A 106 14.76 8.36 34.66
CA LEU A 106 13.58 8.67 35.44
C LEU A 106 13.97 9.01 36.89
N PRO A 107 13.08 9.68 37.67
CA PRO A 107 13.37 10.03 39.09
C PRO A 107 13.73 8.83 39.96
N SER A 108 13.29 7.62 39.58
CA SER A 108 13.66 6.37 40.24
C SER A 108 15.09 5.90 39.98
N GLY A 109 15.85 6.58 39.10
CA GLY A 109 17.21 6.24 38.70
C GLY A 109 17.32 5.27 37.52
N ILE A 110 16.25 4.61 37.10
CA ILE A 110 16.27 3.73 35.92
C ILE A 110 16.32 4.56 34.63
N GLN A 111 16.90 3.96 33.58
CA GLN A 111 16.79 4.47 32.22
C GLN A 111 15.67 3.73 31.47
N VAL A 112 14.83 4.46 30.75
CA VAL A 112 13.75 3.91 29.95
C VAL A 112 13.82 4.45 28.55
N GLY A 113 13.71 3.59 27.54
CA GLY A 113 13.62 3.96 26.14
C GLY A 113 12.70 3.02 25.39
N LYS A 114 12.54 3.26 24.08
CA LYS A 114 11.77 2.40 23.18
C LYS A 114 12.69 1.80 22.12
N MET A 115 12.64 0.48 21.98
CA MET A 115 13.41 -0.26 20.97
C MET A 115 12.48 -0.74 19.87
N ARG A 116 12.85 -0.48 18.62
CA ARG A 116 12.12 -0.96 17.44
C ARG A 116 12.37 -2.44 17.20
N VAL A 117 11.30 -3.20 17.02
CA VAL A 117 11.31 -4.65 16.85
C VAL A 117 10.38 -5.07 15.70
N PRO A 118 10.62 -6.23 15.04
CA PRO A 118 9.70 -6.75 14.02
C PRO A 118 8.30 -6.98 14.59
N LEU A 119 7.27 -6.93 13.74
CA LEU A 119 5.92 -7.38 14.10
C LEU A 119 5.89 -8.90 14.38
N GLY A 120 6.64 -9.68 13.59
CA GLY A 120 6.74 -11.13 13.76
C GLY A 120 6.51 -11.89 12.48
N VAL A 121 5.30 -12.41 12.25
CA VAL A 121 4.89 -13.10 11.03
C VAL A 121 3.81 -12.29 10.32
N ILE A 122 4.02 -11.96 9.05
CA ILE A 122 3.10 -11.18 8.23
C ILE A 122 2.50 -12.09 7.17
N GLY A 123 1.17 -12.22 7.15
CA GLY A 123 0.43 -12.86 6.09
C GLY A 123 0.07 -11.84 5.01
N ILE A 124 0.39 -12.12 3.74
CA ILE A 124 0.10 -11.22 2.64
C ILE A 124 -0.74 -11.96 1.60
N ILE A 125 -1.91 -11.40 1.28
CA ILE A 125 -2.87 -11.99 0.33
C ILE A 125 -2.99 -11.02 -0.85
N TYR A 126 -2.64 -11.48 -2.06
CA TYR A 126 -2.59 -10.63 -3.24
C TYR A 126 -3.11 -11.33 -4.50
N GLU A 127 -3.49 -10.55 -5.51
CA GLU A 127 -4.09 -11.00 -6.76
C GLU A 127 -3.26 -10.57 -7.96
N SER A 128 -3.22 -11.40 -9.00
CA SER A 128 -2.76 -11.12 -10.38
C SER A 128 -1.49 -10.27 -10.58
N ARG A 129 -0.55 -10.28 -9.61
CA ARG A 129 0.69 -9.49 -9.67
C ARG A 129 1.86 -10.28 -9.10
N PRO A 130 2.54 -11.12 -9.89
CA PRO A 130 3.66 -11.95 -9.39
C PRO A 130 4.79 -11.14 -8.77
N ASN A 131 5.05 -9.91 -9.23
CA ASN A 131 6.06 -9.02 -8.67
C ASN A 131 5.82 -8.70 -7.19
N VAL A 132 4.57 -8.68 -6.72
CA VAL A 132 4.23 -8.45 -5.30
C VAL A 132 4.89 -9.49 -4.39
N THR A 133 5.16 -10.70 -4.90
CA THR A 133 5.91 -11.73 -4.16
C THR A 133 7.28 -11.19 -3.72
N ILE A 134 8.00 -10.49 -4.60
CA ILE A 134 9.31 -9.88 -4.31
C ILE A 134 9.16 -8.66 -3.42
N ASP A 135 8.26 -7.75 -3.75
CA ASP A 135 8.06 -6.51 -3.02
C ASP A 135 7.73 -6.79 -1.55
N ALA A 136 6.79 -7.71 -1.33
CA ALA A 136 6.37 -8.15 0.00
C ALA A 136 7.48 -8.89 0.76
N ALA A 137 8.14 -9.86 0.11
CA ALA A 137 9.20 -10.64 0.75
C ALA A 137 10.39 -9.77 1.15
N SER A 138 10.80 -8.82 0.29
CA SER A 138 11.95 -7.95 0.53
C SER A 138 11.74 -7.03 1.73
N LEU A 139 10.57 -6.39 1.82
CA LEU A 139 10.22 -5.50 2.92
C LEU A 139 10.06 -6.26 4.24
N CYS A 140 9.41 -7.44 4.22
CA CYS A 140 9.30 -8.29 5.41
C CYS A 140 10.67 -8.75 5.89
N LEU A 141 11.53 -9.24 5.00
CA LEU A 141 12.89 -9.68 5.34
C LEU A 141 13.73 -8.54 5.91
N LYS A 142 13.72 -7.35 5.26
CA LYS A 142 14.49 -6.18 5.71
C LYS A 142 14.03 -5.69 7.08
N SER A 143 12.73 -5.69 7.34
CA SER A 143 12.14 -5.33 8.65
C SER A 143 12.18 -6.48 9.69
N GLY A 144 12.88 -7.59 9.39
CA GLY A 144 13.09 -8.69 10.31
C GLY A 144 11.88 -9.60 10.54
N ASN A 145 10.87 -9.54 9.67
CA ASN A 145 9.66 -10.34 9.73
C ASN A 145 9.76 -11.60 8.88
N ALA A 146 9.20 -12.71 9.35
CA ALA A 146 8.84 -13.81 8.48
C ALA A 146 7.53 -13.52 7.74
N THR A 147 7.32 -14.12 6.58
CA THR A 147 6.09 -13.90 5.81
C THR A 147 5.53 -15.16 5.18
N ILE A 148 4.19 -15.23 5.15
CA ILE A 148 3.41 -16.23 4.42
C ILE A 148 2.66 -15.48 3.31
N LEU A 149 3.01 -15.78 2.07
CA LEU A 149 2.52 -15.12 0.86
C LEU A 149 1.48 -16.02 0.19
N ARG A 150 0.25 -15.50 0.03
CA ARG A 150 -0.81 -16.18 -0.69
C ARG A 150 -1.19 -15.36 -1.92
N GLY A 151 -0.60 -15.68 -3.06
CA GLY A 151 -0.92 -15.10 -4.36
C GLY A 151 -2.20 -15.68 -4.97
N GLY A 152 -2.77 -15.01 -5.96
CA GLY A 152 -3.88 -15.51 -6.74
C GLY A 152 -3.54 -16.82 -7.46
N SER A 153 -4.55 -17.65 -7.70
CA SER A 153 -4.41 -18.95 -8.38
C SER A 153 -3.89 -18.83 -9.80
N GLU A 154 -4.16 -17.68 -10.43
CA GLU A 154 -3.75 -17.34 -11.79
C GLU A 154 -2.23 -17.09 -11.95
N ALA A 155 -1.50 -16.91 -10.85
CA ALA A 155 -0.07 -16.63 -10.83
C ALA A 155 0.76 -17.72 -10.11
N ILE A 156 0.20 -18.91 -9.93
CA ILE A 156 0.80 -19.93 -9.05
C ILE A 156 2.20 -20.35 -9.50
N HIS A 157 2.42 -20.56 -10.80
CA HIS A 157 3.70 -21.00 -11.35
C HIS A 157 4.76 -19.89 -11.22
N SER A 158 4.41 -18.66 -11.56
CA SER A 158 5.27 -17.49 -11.41
C SER A 158 5.66 -17.25 -9.94
N ASN A 159 4.68 -17.28 -9.04
CA ASN A 159 4.94 -17.07 -7.61
C ASN A 159 5.87 -18.13 -7.03
N GLN A 160 5.71 -19.40 -7.42
CA GLN A 160 6.60 -20.47 -6.97
C GLN A 160 8.01 -20.34 -7.57
N ALA A 161 8.14 -19.92 -8.82
CA ALA A 161 9.44 -19.68 -9.44
C ALA A 161 10.20 -18.54 -8.73
N ILE A 162 9.51 -17.45 -8.41
CA ILE A 162 10.04 -16.32 -7.63
C ILE A 162 10.44 -16.77 -6.22
N ALA A 163 9.59 -17.55 -5.54
CA ALA A 163 9.86 -18.06 -4.20
C ALA A 163 11.17 -18.85 -4.12
N ARG A 164 11.45 -19.68 -5.13
CA ARG A 164 12.73 -20.43 -5.21
C ARG A 164 13.94 -19.49 -5.23
N CYS A 165 13.87 -18.38 -5.98
CA CYS A 165 14.95 -17.40 -6.02
C CYS A 165 15.17 -16.73 -4.66
N ILE A 166 14.08 -16.40 -3.94
CA ILE A 166 14.15 -15.84 -2.59
C ILE A 166 14.79 -16.86 -1.61
N GLN A 167 14.38 -18.12 -1.69
CA GLN A 167 14.92 -19.19 -0.82
C GLN A 167 16.41 -19.42 -1.05
N LEU A 168 16.89 -19.31 -2.30
CA LEU A 168 18.34 -19.34 -2.59
C LEU A 168 19.06 -18.16 -1.92
N GLY A 169 18.47 -16.97 -1.97
CA GLY A 169 19.03 -15.79 -1.29
C GLY A 169 19.10 -15.96 0.22
N LEU A 170 18.05 -16.51 0.84
CA LEU A 170 18.02 -16.80 2.28
C LEU A 170 19.09 -17.81 2.66
N ALA A 171 19.24 -18.89 1.89
CA ALA A 171 20.24 -19.93 2.13
C ALA A 171 21.68 -19.37 2.05
N GLU A 172 21.98 -18.52 1.07
CA GLU A 172 23.28 -17.86 0.92
C GLU A 172 23.65 -16.99 2.14
N ALA A 173 22.63 -16.40 2.79
CA ALA A 173 22.80 -15.61 3.99
C ALA A 173 22.79 -16.41 5.30
N GLY A 174 22.60 -17.74 5.23
CA GLY A 174 22.43 -18.59 6.41
C GLY A 174 21.13 -18.32 7.17
N LEU A 175 20.08 -17.85 6.47
CA LEU A 175 18.75 -17.62 7.02
C LEU A 175 17.81 -18.79 6.67
N PRO A 176 16.80 -19.09 7.52
CA PRO A 176 15.90 -20.21 7.26
C PRO A 176 15.04 -19.97 6.01
N ALA A 177 14.92 -20.97 5.14
CA ALA A 177 14.06 -20.90 3.95
C ALA A 177 12.58 -20.60 4.30
N SER A 178 12.13 -21.04 5.48
CA SER A 178 10.79 -20.76 6.01
C SER A 178 10.55 -19.31 6.43
N ALA A 179 11.56 -18.45 6.33
CA ALA A 179 11.39 -17.00 6.53
C ALA A 179 10.46 -16.36 5.49
N VAL A 180 10.45 -16.91 4.27
CA VAL A 180 9.53 -16.51 3.21
C VAL A 180 8.90 -17.77 2.63
N GLN A 181 7.58 -17.90 2.81
CA GLN A 181 6.82 -19.04 2.32
C GLN A 181 5.72 -18.58 1.38
N VAL A 182 5.64 -19.19 0.21
CA VAL A 182 4.55 -18.97 -0.75
C VAL A 182 3.63 -20.18 -0.69
N VAL A 183 2.34 -19.96 -0.43
CA VAL A 183 1.32 -21.00 -0.36
C VAL A 183 1.20 -21.70 -1.70
N GLU A 184 1.37 -23.03 -1.73
CA GLU A 184 1.42 -23.84 -2.96
C GLU A 184 0.04 -24.28 -3.44
N THR A 185 -0.97 -24.25 -2.55
CA THR A 185 -2.34 -24.64 -2.91
C THR A 185 -3.15 -23.48 -3.45
N THR A 186 -3.96 -23.75 -4.47
CA THR A 186 -4.94 -22.81 -5.01
C THR A 186 -6.26 -22.80 -4.22
N ASP A 187 -6.43 -23.68 -3.25
CA ASP A 187 -7.65 -23.78 -2.45
C ASP A 187 -7.90 -22.47 -1.66
N ARG A 188 -9.11 -21.94 -1.82
CA ARG A 188 -9.55 -20.72 -1.12
C ARG A 188 -9.67 -20.91 0.40
N ALA A 189 -9.75 -22.16 0.90
CA ALA A 189 -9.73 -22.45 2.32
C ALA A 189 -8.42 -22.03 2.98
N ALA A 190 -7.29 -22.03 2.24
CA ALA A 190 -6.00 -21.53 2.73
C ALA A 190 -6.05 -20.05 3.13
N VAL A 191 -6.82 -19.21 2.42
CA VAL A 191 -7.06 -17.80 2.80
C VAL A 191 -7.79 -17.73 4.13
N GLY A 192 -8.88 -18.51 4.27
CA GLY A 192 -9.64 -18.58 5.53
C GLY A 192 -8.79 -19.01 6.71
N ALA A 193 -7.93 -20.03 6.54
CA ALA A 193 -7.00 -20.48 7.56
C ALA A 193 -5.99 -19.37 7.92
N LEU A 194 -5.36 -18.74 6.92
CA LEU A 194 -4.32 -17.71 7.13
C LEU A 194 -4.82 -16.53 7.96
N ILE A 195 -6.04 -16.06 7.70
CA ILE A 195 -6.61 -14.89 8.41
C ILE A 195 -7.19 -15.23 9.80
N THR A 196 -7.25 -16.52 10.16
CA THR A 196 -7.86 -16.98 11.43
C THR A 196 -6.89 -17.74 12.34
N MET A 197 -5.56 -17.61 12.13
CA MET A 197 -4.53 -18.29 12.94
C MET A 197 -3.65 -17.28 13.71
N PRO A 198 -4.20 -16.52 14.70
CA PRO A 198 -3.47 -15.49 15.44
C PRO A 198 -2.31 -16.05 16.28
N GLU A 199 -2.28 -17.36 16.55
CA GLU A 199 -1.17 -18.03 17.22
C GLU A 199 0.11 -18.06 16.39
N PHE A 200 0.00 -17.97 15.05
CA PHE A 200 1.14 -18.05 14.13
C PHE A 200 1.35 -16.77 13.31
N VAL A 201 0.31 -15.98 13.08
CA VAL A 201 0.35 -14.79 12.22
C VAL A 201 -0.01 -13.55 13.04
N ASP A 202 0.82 -12.52 12.97
CA ASP A 202 0.64 -11.30 13.77
C ASP A 202 -0.18 -10.23 13.04
N VAL A 203 -0.02 -10.14 11.70
CA VAL A 203 -0.69 -9.14 10.87
C VAL A 203 -0.99 -9.71 9.48
N ILE A 204 -2.12 -9.32 8.91
CA ILE A 204 -2.49 -9.58 7.52
C ILE A 204 -2.43 -8.28 6.72
N VAL A 205 -1.87 -8.34 5.50
CA VAL A 205 -1.87 -7.24 4.53
C VAL A 205 -2.56 -7.73 3.24
N PRO A 206 -3.81 -7.34 2.97
CA PRO A 206 -4.47 -7.66 1.72
C PRO A 206 -4.04 -6.70 0.61
N ARG A 207 -3.84 -7.25 -0.60
CA ARG A 207 -3.46 -6.53 -1.83
C ARG A 207 -4.32 -7.01 -3.00
N GLY A 208 -5.56 -6.58 -3.08
CA GLY A 208 -6.50 -7.01 -4.12
C GLY A 208 -7.69 -6.07 -4.24
N GLY A 209 -8.72 -6.49 -4.94
CA GLY A 209 -9.93 -5.72 -5.11
C GLY A 209 -10.74 -5.58 -3.82
N LYS A 210 -11.65 -4.59 -3.79
CA LYS A 210 -12.51 -4.24 -2.64
C LYS A 210 -13.17 -5.46 -1.99
N GLY A 211 -13.76 -6.36 -2.78
CA GLY A 211 -14.45 -7.54 -2.26
C GLY A 211 -13.54 -8.51 -1.48
N LEU A 212 -12.26 -8.65 -1.86
CA LEU A 212 -11.28 -9.43 -1.11
C LEU A 212 -10.98 -8.75 0.23
N ILE A 213 -10.75 -7.44 0.22
CA ILE A 213 -10.40 -6.66 1.41
C ILE A 213 -11.57 -6.63 2.41
N GLU A 214 -12.81 -6.43 1.92
CA GLU A 214 -14.02 -6.48 2.75
C GLU A 214 -14.20 -7.86 3.42
N ARG A 215 -14.04 -8.94 2.64
CA ARG A 215 -14.11 -10.31 3.17
C ARG A 215 -13.07 -10.54 4.26
N ILE A 216 -11.81 -10.17 4.00
CA ILE A 216 -10.72 -10.31 4.99
C ILE A 216 -11.02 -9.47 6.23
N SER A 217 -11.45 -8.22 6.05
CA SER A 217 -11.78 -7.31 7.17
C SER A 217 -12.89 -7.84 8.07
N ARG A 218 -13.90 -8.52 7.49
CA ARG A 218 -15.01 -9.10 8.23
C ARG A 218 -14.64 -10.40 8.94
N ASP A 219 -13.87 -11.26 8.28
CA ASP A 219 -13.68 -12.65 8.71
C ASP A 219 -12.36 -12.87 9.49
N ALA A 220 -11.41 -11.92 9.44
CA ALA A 220 -10.11 -12.05 10.07
C ALA A 220 -10.19 -12.01 11.61
N LYS A 221 -9.42 -12.90 12.24
CA LYS A 221 -9.10 -12.88 13.67
C LYS A 221 -7.70 -12.33 13.95
N VAL A 222 -6.93 -12.15 12.90
CA VAL A 222 -5.60 -11.52 12.91
C VAL A 222 -5.78 -10.04 12.56
N PRO A 223 -5.07 -9.09 13.19
CA PRO A 223 -5.08 -7.69 12.81
C PRO A 223 -4.78 -7.49 11.31
N VAL A 224 -5.46 -6.54 10.67
CA VAL A 224 -5.34 -6.28 9.22
C VAL A 224 -4.86 -4.86 9.00
N ILE A 225 -3.82 -4.69 8.19
CA ILE A 225 -3.37 -3.38 7.68
C ILE A 225 -3.97 -3.22 6.28
N LYS A 226 -4.88 -2.25 6.11
CA LYS A 226 -5.68 -2.13 4.88
C LYS A 226 -6.12 -0.71 4.57
N HIS A 227 -6.53 -0.49 3.34
CA HIS A 227 -7.53 0.50 2.91
C HIS A 227 -8.59 -0.22 2.07
N LEU A 228 -9.79 0.32 2.02
CA LEU A 228 -10.89 -0.24 1.21
C LEU A 228 -10.92 0.42 -0.18
N ASP A 229 -10.99 1.73 -0.19
CA ASP A 229 -11.13 2.56 -1.39
C ASP A 229 -10.15 3.73 -1.35
N GLY A 230 -9.85 4.29 -2.52
CA GLY A 230 -9.05 5.52 -2.70
C GLY A 230 -9.90 6.68 -3.23
N VAL A 231 -10.98 7.07 -2.52
CA VAL A 231 -11.75 8.27 -2.88
C VAL A 231 -11.00 9.50 -2.42
N CYS A 232 -10.11 10.02 -3.29
CA CYS A 232 -9.24 11.15 -2.99
C CYS A 232 -9.80 12.45 -3.55
N HIS A 233 -9.64 13.56 -2.80
CA HIS A 233 -10.12 14.88 -3.18
C HIS A 233 -8.99 15.87 -3.38
N VAL A 234 -9.21 16.81 -4.30
CA VAL A 234 -8.48 18.07 -4.35
C VAL A 234 -9.49 19.21 -4.17
N TYR A 235 -9.27 20.06 -3.18
CA TYR A 235 -10.04 21.27 -2.97
C TYR A 235 -9.26 22.50 -3.44
N ILE A 236 -9.83 23.27 -4.35
CA ILE A 236 -9.29 24.55 -4.80
C ILE A 236 -10.01 25.67 -4.04
N ASP A 237 -9.25 26.29 -3.15
CA ASP A 237 -9.73 27.34 -2.25
C ASP A 237 -9.86 28.70 -2.95
N VAL A 238 -10.59 29.62 -2.32
CA VAL A 238 -10.75 31.01 -2.79
C VAL A 238 -9.42 31.75 -2.94
N ALA A 239 -8.44 31.45 -2.10
CA ALA A 239 -7.10 32.02 -2.10
C ALA A 239 -6.08 31.22 -2.91
N ALA A 240 -6.53 30.33 -3.81
CA ALA A 240 -5.63 29.51 -4.61
C ALA A 240 -4.89 30.35 -5.67
N ASP A 241 -3.60 30.05 -5.86
CA ASP A 241 -2.91 30.42 -7.11
C ASP A 241 -3.47 29.54 -8.25
N LEU A 242 -4.10 30.18 -9.23
CA LEU A 242 -4.82 29.48 -10.29
C LEU A 242 -3.92 28.62 -11.18
N TYR A 243 -2.67 29.02 -11.39
CA TYR A 243 -1.72 28.23 -12.17
C TYR A 243 -1.32 26.95 -11.42
N LYS A 244 -1.05 27.05 -10.12
CA LYS A 244 -0.81 25.88 -9.27
C LYS A 244 -2.03 24.96 -9.23
N ALA A 245 -3.23 25.53 -9.07
CA ALA A 245 -4.47 24.78 -8.99
C ALA A 245 -4.71 23.94 -10.25
N ILE A 246 -4.57 24.51 -11.43
CA ILE A 246 -4.74 23.80 -12.70
C ILE A 246 -3.73 22.66 -12.83
N ARG A 247 -2.45 22.93 -12.56
CA ARG A 247 -1.39 21.92 -12.68
C ARG A 247 -1.55 20.77 -11.70
N VAL A 248 -1.89 21.08 -10.45
CA VAL A 248 -2.05 20.06 -9.40
C VAL A 248 -3.29 19.21 -9.67
N ALA A 249 -4.43 19.82 -9.98
CA ALA A 249 -5.67 19.09 -10.25
C ALA A 249 -5.55 18.24 -11.52
N ASP A 250 -4.94 18.74 -12.58
CA ASP A 250 -4.66 17.96 -13.78
C ASP A 250 -3.81 16.74 -13.46
N ASN A 251 -2.66 16.95 -12.81
CA ASN A 251 -1.74 15.84 -12.44
C ASN A 251 -2.40 14.83 -11.50
N ALA A 252 -3.16 15.30 -10.52
CA ALA A 252 -3.83 14.43 -9.53
C ALA A 252 -4.79 13.43 -10.18
N LYS A 253 -5.46 13.80 -11.28
CA LYS A 253 -6.34 12.89 -12.03
C LYS A 253 -5.64 12.18 -13.17
N THR A 254 -4.90 12.89 -14.00
CA THR A 254 -4.52 12.39 -15.33
C THR A 254 -3.11 11.77 -15.39
N HIS A 255 -2.29 11.89 -14.35
CA HIS A 255 -0.99 11.23 -14.32
C HIS A 255 -1.14 9.70 -14.44
N ARG A 256 -2.07 9.10 -13.68
CA ARG A 256 -2.56 7.71 -13.83
C ARG A 256 -3.94 7.60 -13.18
N TYR A 257 -4.85 6.85 -13.79
CA TYR A 257 -6.23 6.70 -13.31
C TYR A 257 -6.42 5.59 -12.28
N SER A 258 -5.62 4.53 -12.35
CA SER A 258 -5.85 3.29 -11.58
C SER A 258 -5.22 3.21 -10.18
N PRO A 259 -4.27 4.04 -9.76
CA PRO A 259 -3.79 4.01 -8.37
C PRO A 259 -4.77 4.67 -7.41
N CYS A 260 -4.88 4.14 -6.19
CA CYS A 260 -5.79 4.58 -5.14
C CYS A 260 -5.57 6.04 -4.66
N ASN A 261 -4.43 6.66 -4.98
CA ASN A 261 -4.15 8.06 -4.69
C ASN A 261 -4.47 9.00 -5.87
N ALA A 262 -5.12 8.51 -6.94
CA ALA A 262 -5.64 9.36 -8.00
C ALA A 262 -6.84 10.18 -7.47
N MET A 263 -6.96 11.43 -7.88
CA MET A 263 -8.12 12.25 -7.54
C MET A 263 -9.39 11.67 -8.18
N GLU A 264 -10.43 11.49 -7.37
CA GLU A 264 -11.75 11.04 -7.84
C GLU A 264 -12.81 12.15 -7.77
N THR A 265 -12.62 13.10 -6.84
CA THR A 265 -13.49 14.28 -6.71
C THR A 265 -12.68 15.56 -6.64
N LEU A 266 -13.07 16.53 -7.46
CA LEU A 266 -12.57 17.91 -7.44
C LEU A 266 -13.59 18.83 -6.79
N LEU A 267 -13.21 19.49 -5.69
CA LEU A 267 -14.01 20.52 -5.04
C LEU A 267 -13.44 21.90 -5.40
N VAL A 268 -14.29 22.84 -5.75
CA VAL A 268 -13.84 24.19 -6.14
C VAL A 268 -14.68 25.23 -5.42
N HIS A 269 -14.00 26.20 -4.79
CA HIS A 269 -14.70 27.33 -4.17
C HIS A 269 -15.44 28.18 -5.23
N ALA A 270 -16.69 28.51 -4.96
CA ALA A 270 -17.57 29.22 -5.89
C ALA A 270 -16.96 30.53 -6.44
N ALA A 271 -16.21 31.27 -5.63
CA ALA A 271 -15.61 32.56 -6.02
C ALA A 271 -14.47 32.45 -7.06
N VAL A 272 -13.95 31.25 -7.33
CA VAL A 272 -12.87 31.01 -8.30
C VAL A 272 -13.25 29.98 -9.38
N ALA A 273 -14.44 29.40 -9.27
CA ALA A 273 -14.90 28.33 -10.15
C ALA A 273 -14.94 28.77 -11.64
N ASP A 274 -15.39 29.97 -11.91
CA ASP A 274 -15.48 30.57 -13.26
C ASP A 274 -14.10 30.76 -13.93
N LYS A 275 -13.03 30.86 -13.14
CA LYS A 275 -11.65 31.02 -13.61
C LYS A 275 -10.91 29.71 -13.76
N VAL A 276 -11.20 28.72 -12.90
CA VAL A 276 -10.47 27.48 -12.79
C VAL A 276 -11.11 26.36 -13.60
N LEU A 277 -12.43 26.20 -13.53
CA LEU A 277 -13.10 25.05 -14.13
C LEU A 277 -13.08 25.06 -15.66
N PRO A 278 -13.31 26.20 -16.40
CA PRO A 278 -13.26 26.14 -17.84
C PRO A 278 -11.94 25.66 -18.44
N PRO A 279 -10.75 26.16 -18.04
CA PRO A 279 -9.49 25.67 -18.55
C PRO A 279 -9.20 24.22 -18.10
N LEU A 280 -9.55 23.82 -16.89
CA LEU A 280 -9.40 22.43 -16.43
C LEU A 280 -10.30 21.47 -17.22
N ALA A 281 -11.55 21.83 -17.44
CA ALA A 281 -12.49 21.03 -18.23
C ALA A 281 -11.99 20.83 -19.67
N ALA A 282 -11.38 21.87 -20.27
CA ALA A 282 -10.76 21.74 -21.59
C ALA A 282 -9.62 20.71 -21.60
N ILE A 283 -8.73 20.75 -20.59
CA ILE A 283 -7.64 19.78 -20.43
C ILE A 283 -8.19 18.36 -20.24
N TYR A 284 -9.19 18.18 -19.39
CA TYR A 284 -9.78 16.86 -19.12
C TYR A 284 -10.48 16.29 -20.35
N ARG A 285 -11.21 17.11 -21.12
CA ARG A 285 -11.84 16.69 -22.39
C ARG A 285 -10.80 16.25 -23.42
N ASP A 286 -9.72 17.00 -23.56
CA ASP A 286 -8.61 16.65 -24.48
C ASP A 286 -7.98 15.29 -24.11
N LYS A 287 -7.97 14.97 -22.83
CA LYS A 287 -7.47 13.69 -22.29
C LYS A 287 -8.54 12.58 -22.20
N GLY A 288 -9.75 12.84 -22.68
CA GLY A 288 -10.83 11.86 -22.69
C GLY A 288 -11.42 11.54 -21.31
N VAL A 289 -11.34 12.47 -20.36
CA VAL A 289 -11.92 12.30 -19.01
C VAL A 289 -13.40 12.67 -19.06
N GLU A 290 -14.28 11.76 -18.66
CA GLU A 290 -15.70 12.01 -18.43
C GLU A 290 -15.87 12.87 -17.17
N LEU A 291 -16.63 13.96 -17.29
CA LEU A 291 -16.90 14.85 -16.18
C LEU A 291 -18.32 14.64 -15.65
N ARG A 292 -18.45 14.48 -14.34
CA ARG A 292 -19.74 14.42 -13.63
C ARG A 292 -19.80 15.60 -12.66
N GLY A 293 -20.83 16.40 -12.71
CA GLY A 293 -20.91 17.62 -11.93
C GLY A 293 -22.23 17.83 -11.21
N ASP A 294 -22.18 18.58 -10.10
CA ASP A 294 -23.38 19.12 -9.48
C ASP A 294 -24.06 20.14 -10.38
N ALA A 295 -25.23 20.63 -9.98
CA ALA A 295 -26.01 21.60 -10.77
C ALA A 295 -25.23 22.90 -11.11
N ALA A 296 -24.39 23.37 -10.16
CA ALA A 296 -23.59 24.57 -10.34
C ALA A 296 -22.46 24.36 -11.37
N THR A 297 -21.77 23.23 -11.28
CA THR A 297 -20.73 22.82 -12.24
C THR A 297 -21.32 22.68 -13.65
N ARG A 298 -22.48 22.03 -13.79
CA ARG A 298 -23.15 21.85 -15.07
C ARG A 298 -23.63 23.18 -15.67
N ALA A 299 -24.14 24.08 -14.84
CA ALA A 299 -24.53 25.42 -15.28
C ALA A 299 -23.34 26.22 -15.83
N LEU A 300 -22.14 26.01 -15.23
CA LEU A 300 -20.93 26.71 -15.64
C LEU A 300 -20.26 26.10 -16.89
N LEU A 301 -20.17 24.76 -16.96
CA LEU A 301 -19.36 24.05 -17.97
C LEU A 301 -20.17 23.57 -19.18
N GLY A 302 -21.51 23.50 -19.09
CA GLY A 302 -22.37 23.10 -20.17
C GLY A 302 -22.87 21.65 -20.11
N SER A 303 -23.62 21.28 -21.17
CA SER A 303 -24.41 20.05 -21.23
C SER A 303 -23.60 18.75 -21.42
N ASP A 304 -22.36 18.84 -21.74
CA ASP A 304 -21.43 17.71 -21.89
C ASP A 304 -20.88 17.20 -20.54
N VAL A 305 -21.15 17.93 -19.44
CA VAL A 305 -20.92 17.45 -18.09
C VAL A 305 -22.15 16.68 -17.62
N LEU A 306 -21.97 15.39 -17.31
CA LEU A 306 -23.05 14.54 -16.82
C LEU A 306 -23.48 14.98 -15.42
N GLU A 307 -24.71 14.65 -15.03
CA GLU A 307 -25.17 14.89 -13.67
C GLU A 307 -24.53 13.91 -12.70
N ALA A 308 -23.86 14.44 -11.67
CA ALA A 308 -23.35 13.63 -10.60
C ALA A 308 -24.50 13.18 -9.68
N SER A 309 -24.57 11.89 -9.42
CA SER A 309 -25.46 11.29 -8.43
C SER A 309 -24.79 11.26 -7.05
N GLU A 310 -25.54 10.92 -6.01
CA GLU A 310 -24.98 10.75 -4.66
C GLU A 310 -23.90 9.68 -4.62
N ASP A 311 -24.05 8.60 -5.39
CA ASP A 311 -23.07 7.50 -5.47
C ASP A 311 -21.73 7.94 -6.10
N ASP A 312 -21.75 8.99 -6.95
CA ASP A 312 -20.53 9.51 -7.58
C ASP A 312 -19.57 10.13 -6.55
N TRP A 313 -20.10 10.67 -5.45
CA TRP A 313 -19.25 11.23 -4.39
C TRP A 313 -18.51 10.16 -3.57
N PHE A 314 -19.04 8.94 -3.51
CA PHE A 314 -18.41 7.78 -2.86
C PHE A 314 -17.57 6.93 -3.82
N ALA A 315 -17.52 7.29 -5.11
CA ALA A 315 -16.96 6.41 -6.12
C ALA A 315 -15.45 6.54 -6.23
N GLU A 316 -14.75 5.41 -6.13
CA GLU A 316 -13.40 5.23 -6.66
C GLU A 316 -13.53 4.69 -8.09
N TYR A 317 -13.46 5.57 -9.09
CA TYR A 317 -13.69 5.18 -10.47
C TYR A 317 -12.59 4.30 -11.06
N ASN A 318 -11.33 4.53 -10.66
CA ASN A 318 -10.16 3.86 -11.25
C ASN A 318 -10.10 3.99 -12.79
N ALA A 319 -10.71 5.02 -13.33
CA ALA A 319 -10.98 5.26 -14.75
C ALA A 319 -10.85 6.76 -15.08
N PRO A 320 -10.84 7.15 -16.38
CA PRO A 320 -10.87 8.55 -16.78
C PRO A 320 -12.27 9.16 -16.54
N ILE A 321 -12.72 9.19 -15.30
CA ILE A 321 -13.99 9.78 -14.83
C ILE A 321 -13.65 10.65 -13.62
N LEU A 322 -14.22 11.85 -13.52
CA LEU A 322 -13.99 12.79 -12.44
C LEU A 322 -15.30 13.42 -11.98
N ALA A 323 -15.59 13.34 -10.68
CA ALA A 323 -16.67 14.09 -10.07
C ALA A 323 -16.19 15.53 -9.73
N ILE A 324 -17.03 16.53 -9.96
CA ILE A 324 -16.72 17.95 -9.70
C ILE A 324 -17.89 18.59 -8.93
N ARG A 325 -17.58 19.25 -7.82
CA ARG A 325 -18.56 19.99 -7.01
C ARG A 325 -18.07 21.39 -6.70
N ILE A 326 -18.94 22.38 -6.89
CA ILE A 326 -18.72 23.76 -6.46
C ILE A 326 -19.22 23.89 -5.02
N VAL A 327 -18.37 24.44 -4.14
CA VAL A 327 -18.68 24.62 -2.71
C VAL A 327 -18.53 26.09 -2.32
N ASP A 328 -19.28 26.54 -1.31
CA ASP A 328 -19.33 27.95 -0.93
C ASP A 328 -18.25 28.34 0.12
N SER A 329 -17.60 27.36 0.74
CA SER A 329 -16.65 27.60 1.82
C SER A 329 -15.68 26.44 2.03
N LEU A 330 -14.59 26.71 2.76
CA LEU A 330 -13.68 25.69 3.26
C LEU A 330 -14.42 24.68 4.17
N ASP A 331 -15.38 25.15 5.00
CA ASP A 331 -16.16 24.28 5.88
C ASP A 331 -16.97 23.26 5.06
N ALA A 332 -17.62 23.69 4.00
CA ALA A 332 -18.38 22.80 3.11
C ALA A 332 -17.46 21.80 2.38
N ALA A 333 -16.23 22.19 2.03
CA ALA A 333 -15.26 21.28 1.44
C ALA A 333 -14.79 20.22 2.44
N ILE A 334 -14.46 20.64 3.67
CA ILE A 334 -14.04 19.72 4.76
C ILE A 334 -15.16 18.75 5.11
N GLU A 335 -16.40 19.23 5.22
CA GLU A 335 -17.57 18.39 5.50
C GLU A 335 -17.77 17.36 4.39
N HIS A 336 -17.69 17.76 3.12
CA HIS A 336 -17.76 16.85 1.98
C HIS A 336 -16.69 15.77 2.05
N ILE A 337 -15.43 16.14 2.24
CA ILE A 337 -14.30 15.21 2.30
C ILE A 337 -14.46 14.22 3.47
N ASN A 338 -14.83 14.71 4.65
CA ASN A 338 -14.99 13.86 5.82
C ASN A 338 -16.21 12.92 5.72
N HIS A 339 -17.23 13.29 4.93
CA HIS A 339 -18.41 12.47 4.70
C HIS A 339 -18.23 11.42 3.60
N TYR A 340 -17.71 11.83 2.43
CA TYR A 340 -17.62 10.98 1.24
C TYR A 340 -16.25 10.32 1.06
N GLY A 341 -15.20 10.90 1.64
CA GLY A 341 -13.83 10.43 1.49
C GLY A 341 -13.57 9.09 2.16
N SER A 342 -12.58 8.40 1.63
CA SER A 342 -12.11 7.10 2.14
C SER A 342 -11.03 7.21 3.22
N GLN A 343 -10.72 8.41 3.68
CA GLN A 343 -9.60 8.71 4.59
C GLN A 343 -8.22 8.34 4.01
N HIS A 344 -8.12 8.31 2.70
CA HIS A 344 -6.88 7.93 2.02
C HIS A 344 -5.96 9.14 1.82
N THR A 345 -6.27 10.03 0.88
CA THR A 345 -5.40 11.16 0.53
C THR A 345 -6.23 12.33 0.03
N ASP A 346 -6.10 13.49 0.65
CA ASP A 346 -6.81 14.70 0.26
C ASP A 346 -5.88 15.92 0.23
N ALA A 347 -6.14 16.85 -0.67
CA ALA A 347 -5.30 18.02 -0.87
C ALA A 347 -6.11 19.32 -0.92
N ILE A 348 -5.53 20.40 -0.41
CA ILE A 348 -6.00 21.78 -0.62
C ILE A 348 -5.00 22.56 -1.46
N ILE A 349 -5.50 23.38 -2.36
CA ILE A 349 -4.70 24.37 -3.09
C ILE A 349 -5.10 25.76 -2.57
N THR A 350 -4.19 26.41 -1.86
CA THR A 350 -4.42 27.72 -1.24
C THR A 350 -3.11 28.45 -0.96
N GLU A 351 -3.12 29.76 -1.01
CA GLU A 351 -2.04 30.63 -0.51
C GLU A 351 -2.38 31.20 0.88
N ASN A 352 -3.57 30.90 1.42
CA ASN A 352 -3.93 31.28 2.78
C ASN A 352 -3.40 30.28 3.80
N PHE A 353 -2.44 30.71 4.59
CA PHE A 353 -1.82 29.86 5.61
C PHE A 353 -2.79 29.37 6.69
N SER A 354 -3.79 30.18 7.07
CA SER A 354 -4.77 29.80 8.07
C SER A 354 -5.69 28.71 7.58
N ASP A 355 -6.15 28.79 6.31
CA ASP A 355 -6.99 27.79 5.67
C ASP A 355 -6.21 26.49 5.44
N ALA A 356 -4.95 26.60 5.02
CA ALA A 356 -4.07 25.43 4.90
C ALA A 356 -3.94 24.68 6.25
N ARG A 357 -3.70 25.41 7.35
CA ARG A 357 -3.59 24.80 8.69
C ARG A 357 -4.89 24.17 9.17
N ARG A 358 -6.03 24.81 8.93
CA ARG A 358 -7.34 24.26 9.25
C ARG A 358 -7.57 22.96 8.47
N PHE A 359 -7.33 22.96 7.16
CA PHE A 359 -7.47 21.78 6.33
C PHE A 359 -6.61 20.60 6.83
N LEU A 360 -5.33 20.84 7.13
CA LEU A 360 -4.43 19.82 7.70
C LEU A 360 -4.92 19.25 9.03
N THR A 361 -5.67 20.03 9.82
CA THR A 361 -6.12 19.62 11.16
C THR A 361 -7.49 18.94 11.11
N GLU A 362 -8.39 19.44 10.25
CA GLU A 362 -9.81 19.08 10.26
C GLU A 362 -10.16 17.97 9.25
N VAL A 363 -9.33 17.75 8.21
CA VAL A 363 -9.47 16.62 7.28
C VAL A 363 -8.79 15.39 7.87
N ASP A 364 -9.57 14.33 8.14
CA ASP A 364 -9.08 13.12 8.80
C ASP A 364 -8.67 12.04 7.78
N SER A 365 -7.63 12.32 7.01
CA SER A 365 -7.07 11.39 6.03
C SER A 365 -5.65 10.94 6.36
N ALA A 366 -5.23 9.81 5.82
CA ALA A 366 -3.92 9.23 6.06
C ALA A 366 -2.80 10.12 5.49
N SER A 367 -3.09 10.85 4.41
CA SER A 367 -2.23 11.87 3.83
C SER A 367 -3.05 13.11 3.54
N VAL A 368 -2.67 14.26 4.10
CA VAL A 368 -3.30 15.55 3.85
C VAL A 368 -2.25 16.51 3.32
N MET A 369 -2.51 17.13 2.18
CA MET A 369 -1.51 17.89 1.43
C MET A 369 -1.92 19.35 1.22
N VAL A 370 -0.94 20.23 1.16
CA VAL A 370 -1.11 21.63 0.76
C VAL A 370 -0.29 21.88 -0.49
N ASN A 371 -0.93 22.41 -1.55
CA ASN A 371 -0.30 22.77 -2.82
C ASN A 371 0.48 21.64 -3.52
N ALA A 372 0.06 20.40 -3.31
CA ALA A 372 0.68 19.22 -3.90
C ALA A 372 -0.38 18.24 -4.43
N SER A 373 -0.01 17.48 -5.45
CA SER A 373 -0.87 16.45 -6.05
C SER A 373 -1.02 15.26 -5.10
N THR A 374 -2.23 14.71 -5.01
CA THR A 374 -2.50 13.48 -4.26
C THR A 374 -1.63 12.31 -4.71
N ARG A 375 -1.10 12.35 -5.93
CA ARG A 375 -0.19 11.35 -6.50
C ARG A 375 1.13 11.20 -5.74
N PHE A 376 1.50 12.16 -4.90
CA PHE A 376 2.66 12.05 -4.02
C PHE A 376 2.43 11.12 -2.81
N ALA A 377 1.22 10.66 -2.53
CA ALA A 377 0.95 9.68 -1.47
C ALA A 377 1.47 8.29 -1.87
N ASP A 378 2.78 8.13 -1.87
CA ASP A 378 3.52 6.97 -2.34
C ASP A 378 4.76 6.79 -1.48
N GLY A 379 5.11 5.54 -1.15
CA GLY A 379 6.24 5.26 -0.27
C GLY A 379 7.59 5.71 -0.83
N PHE A 380 7.74 5.73 -2.14
CA PHE A 380 8.95 6.24 -2.79
C PHE A 380 9.06 7.75 -2.66
N GLU A 381 7.97 8.45 -3.00
CA GLU A 381 7.88 9.90 -2.95
C GLU A 381 7.99 10.44 -1.51
N TYR A 382 7.53 9.67 -0.53
CA TYR A 382 7.67 10.01 0.90
C TYR A 382 9.03 9.66 1.49
N GLY A 383 9.96 9.15 0.68
CA GLY A 383 11.30 8.79 1.14
C GLY A 383 11.39 7.50 1.95
N LEU A 384 10.33 6.67 1.94
CA LEU A 384 10.32 5.36 2.59
C LEU A 384 11.06 4.30 1.77
N GLY A 385 11.40 4.61 0.53
CA GLY A 385 12.14 3.76 -0.41
C GLY A 385 11.33 2.62 -1.02
N ALA A 386 10.29 2.14 -0.37
CA ALA A 386 9.33 1.15 -0.85
C ALA A 386 8.14 1.08 0.10
N GLU A 387 7.02 0.50 -0.35
CA GLU A 387 5.83 0.27 0.47
C GLU A 387 5.20 -1.10 0.20
N ILE A 388 4.65 -1.72 1.23
CA ILE A 388 3.88 -2.96 1.09
C ILE A 388 2.42 -2.68 0.74
N GLY A 389 1.96 -1.47 0.97
CA GLY A 389 0.61 -0.98 0.72
C GLY A 389 0.37 0.33 1.47
N ILE A 390 -0.86 0.83 1.39
CA ILE A 390 -1.30 2.02 2.11
C ILE A 390 -2.33 1.58 3.14
N SER A 391 -2.36 2.24 4.29
CA SER A 391 -3.34 2.00 5.36
C SER A 391 -4.12 3.26 5.67
N THR A 392 -5.43 3.13 5.80
CA THR A 392 -6.30 4.19 6.31
C THR A 392 -6.70 3.96 7.77
N ASP A 393 -6.30 2.83 8.35
CA ASP A 393 -6.55 2.52 9.76
C ASP A 393 -5.76 3.48 10.68
N LYS A 394 -6.35 3.80 11.85
CA LYS A 394 -5.72 4.71 12.83
C LYS A 394 -4.84 3.99 13.84
N LEU A 395 -5.04 2.69 14.01
CA LEU A 395 -4.22 1.85 14.87
C LEU A 395 -3.01 1.34 14.10
N HIS A 396 -1.82 1.51 14.68
CA HIS A 396 -0.53 1.12 14.13
C HIS A 396 -0.10 2.02 12.95
N ALA A 397 0.18 1.47 11.73
CA ALA A 397 0.60 2.25 10.58
C ALA A 397 -0.58 2.92 9.86
N ARG A 398 -0.42 4.19 9.48
CA ARG A 398 -1.38 4.96 8.67
C ARG A 398 -0.64 5.65 7.53
N GLY A 399 -1.21 5.66 6.31
CA GLY A 399 -0.55 6.11 5.09
C GLY A 399 0.27 5.00 4.42
N PRO A 400 1.25 5.34 3.57
CA PRO A 400 2.15 4.38 2.96
C PRO A 400 2.92 3.57 4.00
N VAL A 401 2.87 2.23 3.89
CA VAL A 401 3.45 1.31 4.87
C VAL A 401 4.81 0.81 4.37
N GLY A 402 5.87 1.49 4.77
CA GLY A 402 7.26 1.10 4.53
C GLY A 402 7.82 0.22 5.65
N LEU A 403 9.16 0.18 5.78
CA LEU A 403 9.85 -0.66 6.77
C LEU A 403 9.41 -0.36 8.20
N ASP A 404 9.27 0.91 8.57
CA ASP A 404 8.84 1.33 9.91
C ASP A 404 7.45 0.82 10.25
N GLY A 405 6.52 0.84 9.29
CA GLY A 405 5.17 0.35 9.45
C GLY A 405 5.07 -1.18 9.62
N LEU A 406 6.13 -1.92 9.26
CA LEU A 406 6.24 -3.37 9.48
C LEU A 406 6.95 -3.72 10.81
N THR A 407 7.10 -2.75 11.69
CA THR A 407 7.74 -2.88 13.00
C THR A 407 6.84 -2.35 14.11
N SER A 408 7.19 -2.66 15.33
CA SER A 408 6.59 -2.11 16.55
C SER A 408 7.68 -1.65 17.51
N GLU A 409 7.30 -1.00 18.60
CA GLU A 409 8.23 -0.57 19.64
C GLU A 409 7.93 -1.29 20.94
N LYS A 410 8.98 -1.78 21.62
CA LYS A 410 8.90 -2.26 23.00
C LYS A 410 9.69 -1.38 23.95
N TYR A 411 9.27 -1.29 25.19
CA TYR A 411 10.07 -0.62 26.20
C TYR A 411 11.31 -1.43 26.53
N VAL A 412 12.44 -0.74 26.67
CA VAL A 412 13.70 -1.25 27.22
C VAL A 412 14.06 -0.45 28.45
N VAL A 413 14.46 -1.15 29.51
CA VAL A 413 14.73 -0.55 30.81
C VAL A 413 16.11 -1.01 31.28
N PHE A 414 16.96 -0.07 31.63
CA PHE A 414 18.24 -0.32 32.27
C PHE A 414 18.18 0.14 33.73
N GLY A 415 18.59 -0.73 34.62
CA GLY A 415 18.71 -0.47 36.05
C GLY A 415 19.99 -1.08 36.60
N ASP A 416 20.32 -0.71 37.82
CA ASP A 416 21.43 -1.26 38.62
C ASP A 416 20.89 -1.68 39.99
N GLY A 417 20.08 -2.75 40.01
CA GLY A 417 19.45 -3.25 41.21
C GLY A 417 18.28 -2.39 41.74
N HIS A 418 17.74 -1.47 40.95
CA HIS A 418 16.60 -0.62 41.33
C HIS A 418 15.38 -1.46 41.63
N ILE A 419 14.71 -1.16 42.75
CA ILE A 419 13.44 -1.75 43.15
C ILE A 419 12.36 -0.67 43.26
N ARG A 420 11.12 -1.08 43.11
CA ARG A 420 9.97 -0.19 43.37
C ARG A 420 9.69 -0.21 44.86
N THR A 421 9.73 0.97 45.50
CA THR A 421 9.40 1.18 46.92
C THR A 421 8.00 1.74 47.03
#